data_382f2cea83100eaff5c66e423f128b2c
#
_entry.id   382f2cea83100eaff5c66e423f128b2c
#
_cell.length_a   1.000
_cell.length_b   1.000
_cell.length_c   1.000
_cell.angle_alpha   90.00
_cell.angle_beta   90.00
_cell.angle_gamma   90.00
#
_symmetry.space_group_name_H-M   'P 1'
#
loop_
_entity.id
_entity.type
_entity.pdbx_description
1 polymer ?
#
loop_
_entity_poly.entity_id
_entity_poly.type
_entity_poly.pdbx_seq_one_letter_code
_entity_poly.pdbx_strand_id
1 'polypeptide(L)'
;MLLRFLSSLFFASGIVLTAQANTQPYPDSDSSDGYDTGFYAEAYSGGYDSAPAPAGGTASKPVFPTQSYFELLGPMDSRNGRGSVDIQNWMTDLNLCRMSSGSWNFSSTAALRLSWFNGKGADEMDVDRLYTIWLNVNASYAITGKTRLVFGVTPQISTDFDTWTSHNIFLGGHVLLAGPLNDRFSYGIGIGCYPQLGDYPFLPLIQFKWEASRNWTLQLEGARLSYINKVSDGLKWGPFVSVVSGTWTIHHDRRVRQFAWISGVAGIGADVGLGHWGSVRPRLVADVGFSFGNSGTIKTSNGSHDLEKYHYDPGFYLRAGLLFEF
;
A
#
# COMPACT_ATOMS: atom_id res chain seq x y z
N MET A 1 -2.66 -28.04 -4.05
CA MET A 1 -2.16 -27.81 -2.69
C MET A 1 -1.40 -26.50 -2.56
N LEU A 2 -0.44 -26.20 -3.45
CA LEU A 2 0.33 -24.95 -3.48
C LEU A 2 -0.55 -23.69 -3.65
N LEU A 3 -1.59 -23.76 -4.51
CA LEU A 3 -2.53 -22.66 -4.75
C LEU A 3 -3.38 -22.32 -3.50
N ARG A 4 -3.76 -23.32 -2.70
CA ARG A 4 -4.49 -23.12 -1.44
C ARG A 4 -3.59 -22.56 -0.34
N PHE A 5 -2.29 -22.92 -0.34
CA PHE A 5 -1.31 -22.36 0.60
C PHE A 5 -0.99 -20.90 0.26
N LEU A 6 -0.81 -20.59 -1.02
CA LEU A 6 -0.64 -19.21 -1.50
C LEU A 6 -1.89 -18.36 -1.22
N SER A 7 -3.10 -18.88 -1.45
CA SER A 7 -4.33 -18.15 -1.13
C SER A 7 -4.47 -17.88 0.38
N SER A 8 -4.09 -18.81 1.24
CA SER A 8 -4.12 -18.63 2.70
C SER A 8 -3.07 -17.60 3.18
N LEU A 9 -1.87 -17.61 2.58
CA LEU A 9 -0.83 -16.63 2.87
C LEU A 9 -1.24 -15.22 2.38
N PHE A 10 -1.85 -15.14 1.20
CA PHE A 10 -2.36 -13.89 0.65
C PHE A 10 -3.58 -13.37 1.42
N PHE A 11 -4.47 -14.24 1.90
CA PHE A 11 -5.58 -13.81 2.75
C PHE A 11 -5.11 -13.28 4.10
N ALA A 12 -4.12 -13.91 4.71
CA ALA A 12 -3.54 -13.41 5.97
C ALA A 12 -2.79 -12.09 5.78
N SER A 13 -2.05 -11.92 4.66
CA SER A 13 -1.31 -10.69 4.35
C SER A 13 -2.20 -9.59 3.73
N GLY A 14 -3.25 -9.96 3.00
CA GLY A 14 -4.13 -9.02 2.31
C GLY A 14 -4.93 -8.08 3.22
N ILE A 15 -5.16 -8.48 4.45
CA ILE A 15 -5.87 -7.68 5.45
C ILE A 15 -4.95 -6.60 6.07
N VAL A 16 -3.63 -6.73 5.91
CA VAL A 16 -2.61 -5.84 6.51
C VAL A 16 -2.45 -4.50 5.80
N LEU A 17 -3.02 -4.37 4.63
CA LEU A 17 -2.57 -3.39 3.64
C LEU A 17 -3.02 -1.96 3.83
N THR A 18 -3.69 -1.63 4.88
CA THR A 18 -4.00 -0.24 5.17
C THR A 18 -2.92 0.49 5.95
N ALA A 19 -1.84 -0.19 6.36
CA ALA A 19 -0.76 0.48 7.07
C ALA A 19 0.59 -0.22 6.85
N GLN A 20 1.33 0.18 5.84
CA GLN A 20 2.66 -0.37 5.57
C GLN A 20 3.79 0.59 5.86
N ALA A 21 4.79 0.05 6.55
CA ALA A 21 6.11 0.64 6.55
C ALA A 21 6.82 0.31 5.25
N ASN A 22 7.15 1.29 4.50
CA ASN A 22 8.07 1.14 3.39
C ASN A 22 9.48 1.05 3.95
N THR A 23 10.01 -0.14 4.04
CA THR A 23 11.43 -0.37 4.31
C THR A 23 12.11 -0.62 2.98
N GLN A 24 12.57 0.44 2.31
CA GLN A 24 13.48 0.22 1.18
C GLN A 24 14.74 -0.48 1.65
N PRO A 25 15.19 -1.52 0.93
CA PRO A 25 16.50 -2.11 1.17
C PRO A 25 17.61 -1.08 0.92
N TYR A 26 18.71 -1.28 1.60
CA TYR A 26 19.90 -0.46 1.53
C TYR A 26 20.39 -0.27 0.09
N PRO A 27 20.73 0.94 -0.37
CA PRO A 27 21.57 1.11 -1.54
C PRO A 27 23.00 0.68 -1.17
N ASP A 28 23.61 -0.10 -2.04
CA ASP A 28 25.04 -0.41 -1.96
C ASP A 28 25.86 0.86 -1.94
N SER A 29 26.85 0.91 -1.06
CA SER A 29 27.72 2.06 -0.80
C SER A 29 28.70 2.40 -1.92
N ASP A 30 28.65 1.75 -3.07
CA ASP A 30 29.67 1.90 -4.11
C ASP A 30 29.16 1.98 -5.56
N SER A 31 27.89 2.22 -5.82
CA SER A 31 27.45 2.56 -7.17
C SER A 31 26.73 3.90 -7.15
N SER A 32 27.28 4.88 -7.86
CA SER A 32 26.73 6.21 -8.10
C SER A 32 25.38 6.22 -8.87
N ASP A 33 24.75 5.06 -9.04
CA ASP A 33 23.52 4.84 -9.78
C ASP A 33 22.46 4.14 -8.94
N GLY A 34 22.31 4.55 -7.65
CA GLY A 34 21.31 4.02 -6.72
C GLY A 34 19.87 4.43 -7.07
N TYR A 35 19.27 3.83 -8.09
CA TYR A 35 17.85 3.98 -8.42
C TYR A 35 17.11 2.72 -8.05
N ASP A 36 16.59 2.70 -6.85
CA ASP A 36 15.70 1.64 -6.41
C ASP A 36 14.30 2.17 -6.19
N THR A 37 13.58 2.29 -7.30
CA THR A 37 12.16 2.57 -7.28
C THR A 37 11.43 1.26 -7.50
N GLY A 38 11.02 0.63 -6.41
CA GLY A 38 10.14 -0.52 -6.49
C GLY A 38 8.85 -0.18 -7.24
N PHE A 39 8.27 -1.15 -7.91
CA PHE A 39 6.86 -1.10 -8.29
C PHE A 39 6.05 -0.99 -6.99
N TYR A 40 5.24 0.04 -6.90
CA TYR A 40 4.56 0.39 -5.65
C TYR A 40 3.49 -0.64 -5.33
N ALA A 41 3.63 -1.26 -4.18
CA ALA A 41 2.48 -1.80 -3.49
C ALA A 41 1.67 -0.64 -2.94
N GLU A 42 0.37 -0.74 -3.05
CA GLU A 42 -0.57 0.26 -2.60
C GLU A 42 -0.27 0.79 -1.22
N ALA A 43 -0.40 2.09 -1.13
CA ALA A 43 -0.45 2.88 0.07
C ALA A 43 0.76 2.77 0.98
N TYR A 44 1.54 3.80 1.05
CA TYR A 44 2.58 4.14 2.03
C TYR A 44 4.04 4.00 1.58
N SER A 45 4.38 4.62 0.48
CA SER A 45 5.78 4.87 0.16
C SER A 45 6.32 6.09 0.91
N GLY A 46 6.58 5.96 2.19
CA GLY A 46 7.53 6.84 2.84
C GLY A 46 8.93 6.36 2.47
N GLY A 47 9.46 6.72 1.31
CA GLY A 47 10.75 6.27 0.83
C GLY A 47 11.87 6.52 1.86
N TYR A 48 12.52 5.46 2.29
CA TYR A 48 13.76 5.55 3.06
C TYR A 48 14.97 5.42 2.12
N ASP A 49 15.32 6.50 1.44
CA ASP A 49 16.69 6.64 0.97
C ASP A 49 17.60 6.82 2.18
N SER A 50 18.36 5.87 2.50
CA SER A 50 19.27 5.91 3.62
C SER A 50 20.71 6.13 3.18
N ALA A 51 20.95 7.16 2.37
CA ALA A 51 22.26 7.76 2.39
C ALA A 51 22.46 8.38 3.77
N PRO A 52 23.58 8.15 4.49
CA PRO A 52 23.88 8.88 5.71
C PRO A 52 23.93 10.36 5.32
N ALA A 53 22.96 11.14 5.79
CA ALA A 53 23.04 12.58 5.67
C ALA A 53 24.29 13.01 6.44
N PRO A 54 25.13 13.91 5.89
CA PRO A 54 26.22 14.51 6.64
C PRO A 54 25.66 15.15 7.91
N ALA A 55 26.37 14.99 9.01
CA ALA A 55 26.01 15.55 10.30
C ALA A 55 25.86 17.08 10.20
N GLY A 56 24.63 17.53 10.08
CA GLY A 56 24.30 18.94 9.98
C GLY A 56 22.81 19.05 9.64
N GLY A 57 21.99 19.40 10.63
CA GLY A 57 20.56 19.52 10.50
C GLY A 57 20.18 20.44 9.34
N THR A 58 19.53 19.89 8.35
CA THR A 58 19.02 20.67 7.21
C THR A 58 17.52 20.61 7.16
N ALA A 59 16.95 21.76 6.92
CA ALA A 59 15.54 22.07 6.80
C ALA A 59 14.77 21.07 5.92
N SER A 60 13.55 20.82 6.31
CA SER A 60 12.56 20.05 5.55
C SER A 60 12.49 20.58 4.11
N LYS A 61 12.71 19.69 3.13
CA LYS A 61 12.42 20.00 1.73
C LYS A 61 10.92 20.24 1.54
N PRO A 62 10.54 21.04 0.56
CA PRO A 62 9.13 21.39 0.33
C PRO A 62 8.26 20.14 0.14
N VAL A 63 7.03 20.23 0.60
CA VAL A 63 6.01 19.20 0.50
C VAL A 63 5.48 19.16 -0.93
N PHE A 64 5.81 18.09 -1.67
CA PHE A 64 5.23 17.82 -2.97
C PHE A 64 4.55 16.44 -2.95
N PRO A 65 3.51 16.21 -3.77
CA PRO A 65 2.97 14.85 -3.91
C PRO A 65 4.08 13.90 -4.34
N THR A 66 4.33 12.86 -3.57
CA THR A 66 5.30 11.84 -3.93
C THR A 66 4.73 10.89 -4.96
N GLN A 67 3.45 10.62 -4.88
CA GLN A 67 2.71 9.89 -5.92
C GLN A 67 1.25 10.32 -5.97
N SER A 68 0.66 10.19 -7.16
CA SER A 68 -0.78 10.29 -7.35
C SER A 68 -1.20 9.30 -8.42
N TYR A 69 -2.21 8.50 -8.14
CA TYR A 69 -2.71 7.52 -9.11
C TYR A 69 -4.22 7.33 -9.05
N PHE A 70 -4.73 6.89 -10.17
CA PHE A 70 -6.10 6.42 -10.35
C PHE A 70 -6.08 4.91 -10.54
N GLU A 71 -7.04 4.23 -9.92
CA GLU A 71 -7.21 2.79 -9.98
C GLU A 71 -8.67 2.47 -10.28
N LEU A 72 -8.89 1.49 -11.15
CA LEU A 72 -10.19 0.97 -11.54
C LEU A 72 -10.24 -0.54 -11.35
N LEU A 73 -11.26 -1.01 -10.62
CA LEU A 73 -11.62 -2.42 -10.52
C LEU A 73 -13.03 -2.60 -11.08
N GLY A 74 -13.20 -3.47 -12.04
CA GLY A 74 -14.53 -3.81 -12.56
C GLY A 74 -14.71 -3.54 -14.04
N PRO A 75 -15.95 -3.74 -14.55
CA PRO A 75 -17.12 -4.21 -13.80
C PRO A 75 -16.97 -5.65 -13.30
N MET A 76 -17.55 -5.92 -12.12
CA MET A 76 -17.55 -7.23 -11.44
C MET A 76 -19.00 -7.62 -11.18
N ASP A 77 -19.46 -8.75 -11.73
CA ASP A 77 -20.83 -9.22 -11.56
C ASP A 77 -21.02 -9.91 -10.21
N SER A 78 -22.15 -9.63 -9.56
CA SER A 78 -22.52 -10.30 -8.32
C SER A 78 -22.85 -11.77 -8.57
N ARG A 79 -22.24 -12.68 -7.80
CA ARG A 79 -22.51 -14.11 -7.88
C ARG A 79 -23.96 -14.50 -7.55
N ASN A 80 -24.69 -13.62 -6.90
CA ASN A 80 -26.09 -13.83 -6.53
C ASN A 80 -27.07 -13.18 -7.51
N GLY A 81 -26.61 -12.67 -8.65
CA GLY A 81 -27.44 -12.00 -9.65
C GLY A 81 -27.96 -10.62 -9.25
N ARG A 82 -27.36 -10.01 -8.22
CA ARG A 82 -27.77 -8.72 -7.65
C ARG A 82 -27.16 -7.49 -8.34
N GLY A 83 -26.67 -7.65 -9.55
CA GLY A 83 -26.09 -6.56 -10.34
C GLY A 83 -24.57 -6.59 -10.33
N SER A 84 -23.96 -5.57 -10.94
CA SER A 84 -22.50 -5.43 -11.01
C SER A 84 -22.04 -4.26 -10.15
N VAL A 85 -20.75 -4.29 -9.76
CA VAL A 85 -20.06 -3.18 -9.11
C VAL A 85 -18.78 -2.86 -9.86
N ASP A 86 -18.45 -1.59 -9.96
CA ASP A 86 -17.12 -1.09 -10.31
C ASP A 86 -16.63 -0.14 -9.20
N ILE A 87 -15.34 -0.16 -8.97
CA ILE A 87 -14.71 0.65 -7.95
C ILE A 87 -13.63 1.50 -8.59
N GLN A 88 -13.71 2.80 -8.35
CA GLN A 88 -12.73 3.77 -8.80
C GLN A 88 -12.05 4.35 -7.57
N ASN A 89 -10.74 4.28 -7.50
CA ASN A 89 -9.95 4.89 -6.44
C ASN A 89 -9.09 6.00 -7.03
N TRP A 90 -9.05 7.13 -6.37
CA TRP A 90 -7.99 8.11 -6.56
C TRP A 90 -7.21 8.24 -5.27
N MET A 91 -5.90 8.20 -5.37
CA MET A 91 -5.01 8.27 -4.22
C MET A 91 -3.87 9.24 -4.48
N THR A 92 -3.50 9.98 -3.46
CA THR A 92 -2.34 10.87 -3.48
C THR A 92 -1.63 10.87 -2.15
N ASP A 93 -0.30 10.88 -2.19
CA ASP A 93 0.58 10.97 -1.02
C ASP A 93 1.36 12.27 -1.04
N LEU A 94 1.55 12.84 0.14
CA LEU A 94 2.37 14.03 0.40
C LEU A 94 3.46 13.66 1.39
N ASN A 95 4.70 13.75 0.97
CA ASN A 95 5.83 13.63 1.90
C ASN A 95 5.96 14.91 2.73
N LEU A 96 5.71 14.82 4.03
CA LEU A 96 5.68 15.97 4.93
C LEU A 96 7.05 16.29 5.53
N CYS A 97 7.76 15.25 5.96
CA CYS A 97 8.99 15.43 6.71
C CYS A 97 9.92 14.22 6.53
N ARG A 98 11.21 14.51 6.45
CA ARG A 98 12.27 13.51 6.53
C ARG A 98 13.45 14.11 7.29
N MET A 99 13.91 13.43 8.33
CA MET A 99 15.01 13.86 9.19
C MET A 99 15.88 12.68 9.55
N SER A 100 17.19 12.92 9.63
CA SER A 100 18.16 11.94 10.13
C SER A 100 18.98 12.57 11.24
N SER A 101 19.17 11.84 12.33
CA SER A 101 19.96 12.28 13.48
C SER A 101 20.68 11.09 14.11
N GLY A 102 21.99 11.02 13.92
CA GLY A 102 22.80 9.88 14.38
C GLY A 102 22.31 8.56 13.76
N SER A 103 21.97 7.59 14.62
CA SER A 103 21.42 6.29 14.19
C SER A 103 19.93 6.30 13.90
N TRP A 104 19.24 7.43 14.06
CA TRP A 104 17.82 7.57 13.86
C TRP A 104 17.49 8.21 12.52
N ASN A 105 16.45 7.67 11.85
CA ASN A 105 15.78 8.35 10.76
C ASN A 105 14.30 8.44 11.07
N PHE A 106 13.70 9.57 10.73
CA PHE A 106 12.29 9.86 10.89
C PHE A 106 11.70 10.26 9.55
N SER A 107 10.48 9.82 9.27
CA SER A 107 9.72 10.29 8.11
C SER A 107 8.25 10.37 8.44
N SER A 108 7.54 11.27 7.77
CA SER A 108 6.09 11.33 7.81
C SER A 108 5.51 11.61 6.45
N THR A 109 4.40 10.95 6.14
CA THR A 109 3.67 11.08 4.88
C THR A 109 2.19 11.18 5.20
N ALA A 110 1.52 12.19 4.66
CA ALA A 110 0.07 12.25 4.66
C ALA A 110 -0.46 11.69 3.34
N ALA A 111 -1.58 11.00 3.38
CA ALA A 111 -2.20 10.48 2.19
C ALA A 111 -3.73 10.60 2.23
N LEU A 112 -4.32 10.70 1.05
CA LEU A 112 -5.74 10.77 0.80
C LEU A 112 -6.12 9.71 -0.23
N ARG A 113 -7.18 8.96 0.05
CA ARG A 113 -7.84 8.07 -0.90
C ARG A 113 -9.31 8.45 -1.00
N LEU A 114 -9.79 8.56 -2.22
CA LEU A 114 -11.21 8.67 -2.56
C LEU A 114 -11.60 7.40 -3.29
N SER A 115 -12.66 6.75 -2.84
CA SER A 115 -13.18 5.51 -3.43
C SER A 115 -14.62 5.73 -3.83
N TRP A 116 -14.94 5.50 -5.11
CA TRP A 116 -16.30 5.52 -5.63
C TRP A 116 -16.71 4.10 -5.97
N PHE A 117 -17.89 3.73 -5.47
CA PHE A 117 -18.53 2.45 -5.75
C PHE A 117 -19.74 2.73 -6.65
N ASN A 118 -19.78 2.12 -7.81
CA ASN A 118 -20.81 2.37 -8.80
C ASN A 118 -21.50 1.07 -9.24
N GLY A 119 -22.73 1.20 -9.77
CA GLY A 119 -23.52 0.09 -10.27
C GLY A 119 -24.51 -0.46 -9.24
N LYS A 120 -25.42 -1.31 -9.70
CA LYS A 120 -26.50 -1.85 -8.85
C LYS A 120 -26.00 -2.62 -7.63
N GLY A 121 -24.85 -3.25 -7.71
CA GLY A 121 -24.24 -3.91 -6.55
C GLY A 121 -23.80 -2.94 -5.46
N ALA A 122 -23.40 -1.73 -5.82
CA ALA A 122 -23.09 -0.67 -4.86
C ALA A 122 -24.35 -0.13 -4.18
N ASP A 123 -25.44 0.06 -4.95
CA ASP A 123 -26.74 0.48 -4.42
C ASP A 123 -27.27 -0.49 -3.37
N GLU A 124 -27.07 -1.81 -3.57
CA GLU A 124 -27.48 -2.83 -2.60
C GLU A 124 -26.64 -2.81 -1.31
N MET A 125 -25.37 -2.43 -1.41
CA MET A 125 -24.50 -2.27 -0.25
C MET A 125 -24.71 -0.94 0.46
N ASP A 126 -25.53 -0.03 -0.13
CA ASP A 126 -25.71 1.36 0.36
C ASP A 126 -24.36 2.08 0.50
N VAL A 127 -23.48 1.89 -0.48
CA VAL A 127 -22.12 2.44 -0.52
C VAL A 127 -21.91 3.14 -1.85
N ASP A 128 -21.66 4.45 -1.80
CA ASP A 128 -21.40 5.28 -2.98
C ASP A 128 -19.96 5.83 -2.94
N ARG A 129 -19.67 6.64 -1.94
CA ARG A 129 -18.42 7.38 -1.88
C ARG A 129 -17.78 7.26 -0.49
N LEU A 130 -16.54 6.81 -0.48
CA LEU A 130 -15.77 6.57 0.74
C LEU A 130 -14.46 7.33 0.71
N TYR A 131 -14.04 7.79 1.88
CA TYR A 131 -12.85 8.60 2.06
C TYR A 131 -11.93 7.94 3.07
N THR A 132 -10.63 8.01 2.80
CA THR A 132 -9.61 7.65 3.77
C THR A 132 -8.53 8.71 3.79
N ILE A 133 -8.24 9.24 4.98
CA ILE A 133 -7.14 10.17 5.21
C ILE A 133 -6.27 9.53 6.28
N TRP A 134 -4.96 9.47 6.05
CA TRP A 134 -4.05 8.91 7.04
C TRP A 134 -2.72 9.67 7.09
N LEU A 135 -2.08 9.55 8.23
CA LEU A 135 -0.75 10.09 8.47
C LEU A 135 0.17 8.94 8.88
N ASN A 136 1.18 8.66 8.07
CA ASN A 136 2.23 7.73 8.46
C ASN A 136 3.36 8.47 9.16
N VAL A 137 3.69 8.05 10.35
CA VAL A 137 4.85 8.50 11.09
C VAL A 137 5.75 7.32 11.34
N ASN A 138 6.95 7.35 10.79
CA ASN A 138 7.90 6.26 10.89
C ASN A 138 9.19 6.74 11.53
N ALA A 139 9.77 5.87 12.35
CA ALA A 139 11.10 6.02 12.93
C ALA A 139 11.90 4.75 12.67
N SER A 140 13.14 4.86 12.29
CA SER A 140 14.05 3.72 12.21
C SER A 140 15.33 3.96 12.97
N TYR A 141 15.80 2.94 13.68
CA TYR A 141 17.01 2.95 14.45
C TYR A 141 18.02 1.94 13.88
N ALA A 142 19.21 2.41 13.52
CA ALA A 142 20.28 1.54 13.04
C ALA A 142 20.88 0.75 14.22
N ILE A 143 20.62 -0.57 14.28
CA ILE A 143 21.19 -1.48 15.30
C ILE A 143 22.64 -1.78 14.94
N THR A 144 22.89 -2.05 13.66
CA THR A 144 24.24 -2.23 13.09
C THR A 144 24.34 -1.38 11.83
N GLY A 145 25.51 -1.32 11.19
CA GLY A 145 25.67 -0.57 9.95
C GLY A 145 24.66 -0.93 8.84
N LYS A 146 24.08 -2.13 8.89
CA LYS A 146 23.18 -2.64 7.83
C LYS A 146 21.78 -3.04 8.34
N THR A 147 21.58 -3.31 9.62
CA THR A 147 20.30 -3.78 10.19
C THR A 147 19.61 -2.66 10.96
N ARG A 148 18.32 -2.51 10.76
CA ARG A 148 17.49 -1.46 11.38
C ARG A 148 16.27 -2.05 12.06
N LEU A 149 15.88 -1.42 13.16
CA LEU A 149 14.57 -1.60 13.76
C LEU A 149 13.69 -0.43 13.31
N VAL A 150 12.54 -0.74 12.72
CA VAL A 150 11.61 0.24 12.16
C VAL A 150 10.33 0.22 12.98
N PHE A 151 9.84 1.39 13.36
CA PHE A 151 8.60 1.61 14.05
C PHE A 151 7.70 2.51 13.20
N GLY A 152 6.44 2.20 13.14
CA GLY A 152 5.48 3.05 12.47
C GLY A 152 4.19 3.18 13.25
N VAL A 153 3.59 4.37 13.17
CA VAL A 153 2.25 4.67 13.70
C VAL A 153 1.44 5.33 12.59
N THR A 154 0.21 4.88 12.42
CA THR A 154 -0.67 5.32 11.34
C THR A 154 -2.05 5.66 11.90
N PRO A 155 -2.27 6.88 12.42
CA PRO A 155 -3.61 7.39 12.60
C PRO A 155 -4.31 7.56 11.24
N GLN A 156 -5.56 7.10 11.17
CA GLN A 156 -6.37 7.08 9.96
C GLN A 156 -7.80 7.50 10.27
N ILE A 157 -8.40 8.28 9.38
CA ILE A 157 -9.83 8.56 9.34
C ILE A 157 -10.37 7.89 8.08
N SER A 158 -11.41 7.06 8.23
CA SER A 158 -11.95 6.26 7.13
C SER A 158 -13.48 6.20 7.25
N THR A 159 -14.20 6.85 6.33
CA THR A 159 -15.64 7.13 6.49
C THR A 159 -16.30 7.52 5.17
N ASP A 160 -17.65 7.48 5.15
CA ASP A 160 -18.51 8.10 4.14
C ASP A 160 -18.75 9.61 4.38
N PHE A 161 -18.39 10.13 5.55
CA PHE A 161 -18.67 11.46 6.08
C PHE A 161 -20.16 11.78 6.38
N ASP A 162 -21.05 10.86 6.20
CA ASP A 162 -22.47 11.07 6.55
C ASP A 162 -22.67 11.06 8.07
N THR A 163 -21.81 10.36 8.79
CA THR A 163 -21.85 10.30 10.24
C THR A 163 -20.45 10.41 10.85
N TRP A 164 -20.26 11.37 11.74
CA TRP A 164 -19.00 11.52 12.47
C TRP A 164 -19.09 10.86 13.85
N THR A 165 -18.28 9.84 14.09
CA THR A 165 -18.20 9.11 15.37
C THR A 165 -16.73 8.76 15.68
N SER A 166 -16.47 8.30 16.91
CA SER A 166 -15.13 7.79 17.26
C SER A 166 -14.73 6.56 16.45
N HIS A 167 -15.68 5.85 15.85
CA HIS A 167 -15.43 4.68 15.00
C HIS A 167 -14.86 5.02 13.63
N ASN A 168 -14.85 6.30 13.24
CA ASN A 168 -14.22 6.77 12.01
C ASN A 168 -12.69 6.84 12.13
N ILE A 169 -12.17 6.79 13.38
CA ILE A 169 -10.75 6.95 13.66
C ILE A 169 -10.14 5.59 13.98
N PHE A 170 -9.13 5.22 13.22
CA PHE A 170 -8.34 4.00 13.43
C PHE A 170 -6.90 4.38 13.76
N LEU A 171 -6.27 3.62 14.63
CA LEU A 171 -4.86 3.79 14.97
C LEU A 171 -4.13 2.48 14.71
N GLY A 172 -3.40 2.43 13.61
CA GLY A 172 -2.51 1.32 13.28
C GLY A 172 -1.07 1.58 13.73
N GLY A 173 -0.26 0.54 13.69
CA GLY A 173 1.17 0.65 13.93
C GLY A 173 1.89 -0.65 13.65
N HIS A 174 3.22 -0.57 13.59
CA HIS A 174 4.04 -1.75 13.30
C HIS A 174 5.45 -1.63 13.89
N VAL A 175 6.08 -2.77 14.01
CA VAL A 175 7.51 -2.91 14.33
C VAL A 175 8.12 -3.93 13.37
N LEU A 176 9.23 -3.57 12.73
CA LEU A 176 9.94 -4.39 11.76
C LEU A 176 11.43 -4.41 12.06
N LEU A 177 12.05 -5.57 11.91
CA LEU A 177 13.50 -5.71 11.76
C LEU A 177 13.81 -5.85 10.28
N ALA A 178 14.60 -4.95 9.72
CA ALA A 178 14.93 -4.90 8.31
C ALA A 178 16.41 -4.73 8.06
N GLY A 179 16.89 -5.30 6.95
CA GLY A 179 18.28 -5.17 6.53
C GLY A 179 18.66 -6.12 5.40
N PRO A 180 19.85 -5.97 4.83
CA PRO A 180 20.36 -6.92 3.86
C PRO A 180 20.82 -8.20 4.55
N LEU A 181 20.51 -9.34 3.98
CA LEU A 181 21.10 -10.62 4.33
C LEU A 181 22.43 -10.83 3.58
N ASN A 182 22.48 -10.36 2.34
CA ASN A 182 23.66 -10.29 1.48
C ASN A 182 23.47 -9.20 0.42
N ASP A 183 24.42 -9.04 -0.51
CA ASP A 183 24.42 -8.00 -1.54
C ASP A 183 23.24 -8.08 -2.54
N ARG A 184 22.52 -9.20 -2.58
CA ARG A 184 21.40 -9.42 -3.49
C ARG A 184 20.08 -9.69 -2.80
N PHE A 185 20.08 -9.82 -1.50
CA PHE A 185 18.88 -10.15 -0.74
C PHE A 185 18.73 -9.27 0.49
N SER A 186 17.63 -8.58 0.58
CA SER A 186 17.21 -7.84 1.77
C SER A 186 15.85 -8.31 2.26
N TYR A 187 15.59 -8.12 3.53
CA TYR A 187 14.39 -8.57 4.20
C TYR A 187 13.86 -7.55 5.20
N GLY A 188 12.58 -7.67 5.50
CA GLY A 188 11.92 -7.07 6.64
C GLY A 188 10.97 -8.10 7.26
N ILE A 189 11.05 -8.29 8.56
CA ILE A 189 10.16 -9.17 9.31
C ILE A 189 9.69 -8.48 10.57
N GLY A 190 8.41 -8.61 10.89
CA GLY A 190 7.87 -7.92 12.06
C GLY A 190 6.40 -8.25 12.32
N ILE A 191 5.78 -7.35 13.04
CA ILE A 191 4.37 -7.42 13.40
C ILE A 191 3.71 -6.05 13.22
N GLY A 192 2.49 -6.05 12.68
CA GLY A 192 1.61 -4.89 12.63
C GLY A 192 0.40 -5.09 13.50
N CYS A 193 -0.14 -4.00 14.03
CA CYS A 193 -1.39 -3.93 14.75
C CYS A 193 -2.34 -2.99 14.02
N TYR A 194 -3.50 -3.50 13.60
CA TYR A 194 -4.48 -2.77 12.80
C TYR A 194 -5.89 -3.02 13.36
N PRO A 195 -6.35 -2.19 14.29
CA PRO A 195 -7.63 -2.36 14.99
C PRO A 195 -8.85 -2.48 14.07
N GLN A 196 -8.80 -1.88 12.87
CA GLN A 196 -9.85 -2.01 11.86
C GLN A 196 -10.06 -3.46 11.35
N LEU A 197 -9.18 -4.38 11.70
CA LEU A 197 -9.34 -5.81 11.37
C LEU A 197 -10.25 -6.56 12.35
N GLY A 198 -10.77 -5.88 13.37
CA GLY A 198 -11.66 -6.49 14.36
C GLY A 198 -10.92 -7.41 15.33
N ASP A 199 -11.38 -8.67 15.44
CA ASP A 199 -10.93 -9.62 16.47
C ASP A 199 -9.45 -10.04 16.36
N TYR A 200 -8.84 -9.86 15.20
CA TYR A 200 -7.45 -10.23 14.93
C TYR A 200 -6.62 -9.04 14.43
N PRO A 201 -6.36 -8.06 15.30
CA PRO A 201 -5.69 -6.83 14.88
C PRO A 201 -4.18 -7.00 14.64
N PHE A 202 -3.59 -8.13 15.04
CA PHE A 202 -2.16 -8.38 14.90
C PHE A 202 -1.85 -9.27 13.72
N LEU A 203 -0.91 -8.87 12.90
CA LEU A 203 -0.52 -9.56 11.68
C LEU A 203 1.00 -9.63 11.53
N PRO A 204 1.53 -10.78 11.08
CA PRO A 204 2.93 -10.87 10.70
C PRO A 204 3.19 -10.03 9.46
N LEU A 205 4.27 -9.27 9.47
CA LEU A 205 4.75 -8.48 8.34
C LEU A 205 5.99 -9.15 7.78
N ILE A 206 5.96 -9.44 6.49
CA ILE A 206 7.08 -10.04 5.77
C ILE A 206 7.31 -9.20 4.51
N GLN A 207 8.55 -8.78 4.32
CA GLN A 207 9.00 -8.06 3.13
C GLN A 207 10.30 -8.67 2.68
N PHE A 208 10.56 -8.67 1.39
CA PHE A 208 11.88 -9.01 0.86
C PHE A 208 12.07 -8.41 -0.52
N LYS A 209 13.34 -8.22 -0.87
CA LYS A 209 13.80 -7.93 -2.22
C LYS A 209 14.95 -8.87 -2.54
N TRP A 210 14.86 -9.52 -3.67
CA TRP A 210 15.88 -10.42 -4.20
C TRP A 210 16.26 -10.02 -5.61
N GLU A 211 17.48 -9.58 -5.80
CA GLU A 211 18.07 -9.30 -7.11
C GLU A 211 18.54 -10.60 -7.75
N ALA A 212 17.62 -11.29 -8.44
CA ALA A 212 17.88 -12.58 -9.08
C ALA A 212 18.96 -12.48 -10.16
N SER A 213 19.04 -11.32 -10.84
CA SER A 213 20.11 -10.98 -11.79
C SER A 213 20.25 -9.44 -11.89
N ARG A 214 21.17 -8.96 -12.76
CA ARG A 214 21.34 -7.52 -13.02
C ARG A 214 20.06 -6.84 -13.51
N ASN A 215 19.18 -7.58 -14.17
CA ASN A 215 17.96 -7.02 -14.79
C ASN A 215 16.67 -7.51 -14.13
N TRP A 216 16.74 -8.49 -13.24
CA TRP A 216 15.55 -9.10 -12.64
C TRP A 216 15.56 -9.05 -11.12
N THR A 217 14.48 -8.54 -10.58
CA THR A 217 14.25 -8.44 -9.14
C THR A 217 12.92 -9.08 -8.78
N LEU A 218 12.91 -9.95 -7.79
CA LEU A 218 11.69 -10.43 -7.12
C LEU A 218 11.53 -9.66 -5.83
N GLN A 219 10.36 -9.07 -5.63
CA GLN A 219 10.11 -8.22 -4.48
C GLN A 219 8.73 -8.52 -3.89
N LEU A 220 8.68 -8.68 -2.57
CA LEU A 220 7.46 -8.65 -1.78
C LEU A 220 7.49 -7.40 -0.91
N GLU A 221 6.63 -6.47 -1.22
CA GLU A 221 6.49 -5.22 -0.49
C GLU A 221 5.01 -5.03 -0.19
N GLY A 222 4.73 -4.99 1.10
CA GLY A 222 3.36 -5.02 1.50
C GLY A 222 2.61 -6.26 1.04
N ALA A 223 1.47 -6.07 0.38
CA ALA A 223 0.72 -7.15 -0.23
C ALA A 223 0.96 -7.29 -1.73
N ARG A 224 2.02 -6.69 -2.23
CA ARG A 224 2.38 -6.81 -3.63
C ARG A 224 3.64 -7.66 -3.80
N LEU A 225 3.50 -8.79 -4.48
CA LEU A 225 4.61 -9.59 -5.00
C LEU A 225 4.80 -9.22 -6.46
N SER A 226 5.99 -8.75 -6.81
CA SER A 226 6.34 -8.32 -8.17
C SER A 226 7.60 -9.00 -8.66
N TYR A 227 7.64 -9.38 -9.93
CA TYR A 227 8.84 -9.83 -10.61
C TYR A 227 9.22 -8.83 -11.69
N ILE A 228 10.18 -7.97 -11.40
CA ILE A 228 10.48 -6.74 -12.13
C ILE A 228 11.65 -6.98 -13.09
N ASN A 229 11.47 -6.63 -14.36
CA ASN A 229 12.53 -6.57 -15.37
C ASN A 229 12.95 -5.11 -15.59
N LYS A 230 14.21 -4.80 -15.33
CA LYS A 230 14.84 -3.52 -15.67
C LYS A 230 15.39 -3.61 -17.12
N VAL A 231 14.65 -3.03 -18.07
CA VAL A 231 15.09 -2.97 -19.49
C VAL A 231 16.14 -1.88 -19.67
N SER A 232 15.93 -0.73 -19.01
CA SER A 232 16.85 0.41 -18.99
C SER A 232 16.63 1.20 -17.69
N ASP A 233 17.42 2.25 -17.48
CA ASP A 233 17.22 3.14 -16.32
C ASP A 233 15.88 3.90 -16.39
N GLY A 234 15.31 4.06 -17.57
CA GLY A 234 14.02 4.71 -17.79
C GLY A 234 12.84 3.76 -17.95
N LEU A 235 13.04 2.43 -17.98
CA LEU A 235 11.95 1.49 -18.22
C LEU A 235 12.10 0.23 -17.38
N LYS A 236 11.10 -0.02 -16.53
CA LYS A 236 10.92 -1.28 -15.80
C LYS A 236 9.53 -1.84 -16.13
N TRP A 237 9.39 -3.15 -16.12
CA TRP A 237 8.08 -3.80 -16.25
C TRP A 237 8.11 -5.20 -15.62
N GLY A 238 6.96 -5.75 -15.36
CA GLY A 238 6.90 -7.14 -14.91
C GLY A 238 5.52 -7.56 -14.38
N PRO A 239 5.33 -8.87 -14.23
CA PRO A 239 4.12 -9.40 -13.63
C PRO A 239 4.07 -9.11 -12.13
N PHE A 240 2.85 -8.99 -11.62
CA PHE A 240 2.59 -8.81 -10.21
C PHE A 240 1.33 -9.52 -9.76
N VAL A 241 1.26 -9.78 -8.45
CA VAL A 241 0.04 -10.13 -7.72
C VAL A 241 -0.02 -9.22 -6.51
N SER A 242 -1.19 -8.66 -6.23
CA SER A 242 -1.40 -7.74 -5.11
C SER A 242 -2.78 -7.93 -4.50
N VAL A 243 -3.04 -7.24 -3.40
CA VAL A 243 -4.37 -7.13 -2.79
C VAL A 243 -4.75 -5.67 -2.67
N VAL A 244 -5.96 -5.34 -3.10
CA VAL A 244 -6.62 -4.05 -2.91
C VAL A 244 -7.63 -4.21 -1.80
N SER A 245 -7.56 -3.39 -0.77
CA SER A 245 -8.49 -3.47 0.34
C SER A 245 -8.77 -2.10 0.97
N GLY A 246 -9.83 -2.03 1.74
CA GLY A 246 -10.17 -0.87 2.53
C GLY A 246 -11.22 -1.22 3.58
N THR A 247 -11.24 -0.44 4.66
CA THR A 247 -12.25 -0.53 5.71
C THR A 247 -12.69 0.87 6.07
N TRP A 248 -13.99 1.09 6.09
CA TRP A 248 -14.59 2.39 6.33
C TRP A 248 -15.73 2.27 7.35
N THR A 249 -15.93 3.30 8.12
CA THR A 249 -17.15 3.47 8.90
C THR A 249 -18.20 4.12 7.99
N ILE A 250 -19.35 3.50 7.88
CA ILE A 250 -20.47 3.93 7.03
C ILE A 250 -21.76 4.06 7.84
N HIS A 251 -22.72 4.79 7.27
CA HIS A 251 -24.08 4.83 7.77
C HIS A 251 -24.95 3.91 6.91
N HIS A 252 -25.28 2.74 7.44
CA HIS A 252 -26.08 1.72 6.76
C HIS A 252 -27.29 1.34 7.60
N ASP A 253 -28.49 1.29 7.03
CA ASP A 253 -29.76 1.01 7.72
C ASP A 253 -29.98 1.89 8.98
N ARG A 254 -29.65 3.18 8.88
CA ARG A 254 -29.77 4.17 9.99
C ARG A 254 -28.88 3.82 11.20
N ARG A 255 -27.84 3.03 11.01
CA ARG A 255 -26.90 2.64 12.07
C ARG A 255 -25.46 2.81 11.60
N VAL A 256 -24.58 3.08 12.52
CA VAL A 256 -23.14 3.07 12.27
C VAL A 256 -22.68 1.62 12.06
N ARG A 257 -22.01 1.36 10.96
CA ARG A 257 -21.47 0.06 10.55
C ARG A 257 -20.04 0.22 10.08
N GLN A 258 -19.34 -0.90 9.87
CA GLN A 258 -18.11 -0.93 9.11
C GLN A 258 -18.35 -1.64 7.78
N PHE A 259 -17.87 -1.05 6.72
CA PHE A 259 -17.78 -1.68 5.41
C PHE A 259 -16.32 -2.03 5.11
N ALA A 260 -16.07 -3.26 4.74
CA ALA A 260 -14.76 -3.74 4.34
C ALA A 260 -14.82 -4.27 2.91
N TRP A 261 -13.86 -3.86 2.09
CA TRP A 261 -13.67 -4.39 0.75
C TRP A 261 -12.32 -5.06 0.62
N ILE A 262 -12.27 -6.17 -0.12
CA ILE A 262 -11.04 -6.87 -0.46
C ILE A 262 -11.12 -7.46 -1.88
N SER A 263 -10.04 -7.31 -2.63
CA SER A 263 -9.83 -7.88 -3.97
C SER A 263 -8.38 -8.32 -4.12
N GLY A 264 -8.17 -9.52 -4.61
CA GLY A 264 -6.90 -9.89 -5.20
C GLY A 264 -6.78 -9.27 -6.60
N VAL A 265 -5.61 -8.85 -7.00
CA VAL A 265 -5.33 -8.35 -8.36
C VAL A 265 -4.07 -9.01 -8.90
N ALA A 266 -4.06 -9.33 -10.19
CA ALA A 266 -2.90 -9.87 -10.86
C ALA A 266 -2.79 -9.28 -12.27
N GLY A 267 -1.56 -9.01 -12.71
CA GLY A 267 -1.37 -8.37 -14.00
C GLY A 267 0.09 -8.12 -14.35
N ILE A 268 0.26 -7.15 -15.24
CA ILE A 268 1.57 -6.63 -15.65
C ILE A 268 1.61 -5.16 -15.31
N GLY A 269 2.70 -4.74 -14.66
CA GLY A 269 3.01 -3.36 -14.36
C GLY A 269 4.15 -2.84 -15.23
N ALA A 270 4.12 -1.55 -15.50
CA ALA A 270 5.19 -0.81 -16.16
C ALA A 270 5.48 0.50 -15.42
N ASP A 271 6.73 0.89 -15.42
CA ASP A 271 7.24 2.10 -14.81
C ASP A 271 8.20 2.77 -15.78
N VAL A 272 7.84 4.00 -16.22
CA VAL A 272 8.52 4.73 -17.28
C VAL A 272 9.01 6.07 -16.74
N GLY A 273 10.31 6.29 -16.76
CA GLY A 273 10.94 7.57 -16.45
C GLY A 273 10.63 8.62 -17.50
N LEU A 274 10.16 9.80 -17.08
CA LEU A 274 9.80 10.91 -17.96
C LEU A 274 10.93 11.95 -18.09
N GLY A 275 12.16 11.57 -17.72
CA GLY A 275 13.32 12.44 -17.75
C GLY A 275 13.54 13.18 -16.43
N HIS A 276 14.25 14.33 -16.50
CA HIS A 276 14.58 15.15 -15.35
C HIS A 276 13.92 16.52 -15.48
N TRP A 277 13.26 16.98 -14.42
CA TRP A 277 12.68 18.31 -14.30
C TRP A 277 13.39 19.07 -13.15
N GLY A 278 14.59 19.57 -13.43
CA GLY A 278 15.46 20.10 -12.38
C GLY A 278 15.95 18.97 -11.45
N SER A 279 15.65 19.07 -10.16
CA SER A 279 15.97 18.04 -9.16
C SER A 279 14.93 16.92 -9.07
N VAL A 280 13.81 17.02 -9.81
CA VAL A 280 12.70 16.06 -9.76
C VAL A 280 12.81 15.09 -10.91
N ARG A 281 12.56 13.82 -10.65
CA ARG A 281 12.48 12.74 -11.65
C ARG A 281 11.06 12.19 -11.67
N PRO A 282 10.21 12.69 -12.58
CA PRO A 282 8.86 12.15 -12.72
C PRO A 282 8.90 10.79 -13.43
N ARG A 283 8.02 9.91 -12.98
CA ARG A 283 7.83 8.58 -13.55
C ARG A 283 6.35 8.35 -13.77
N LEU A 284 6.00 7.69 -14.85
CA LEU A 284 4.66 7.19 -15.12
C LEU A 284 4.59 5.73 -14.71
N VAL A 285 3.66 5.39 -13.85
CA VAL A 285 3.40 4.00 -13.42
C VAL A 285 2.06 3.58 -13.98
N ALA A 286 1.99 2.40 -14.58
CA ALA A 286 0.75 1.82 -15.10
C ALA A 286 0.72 0.31 -14.83
N ASP A 287 -0.40 -0.18 -14.35
CA ASP A 287 -0.69 -1.61 -14.18
C ASP A 287 -1.96 -1.96 -14.96
N VAL A 288 -1.99 -3.14 -15.56
CA VAL A 288 -3.16 -3.70 -16.21
C VAL A 288 -3.27 -5.18 -15.88
N GLY A 289 -4.49 -5.64 -15.63
CA GLY A 289 -4.71 -7.02 -15.24
C GLY A 289 -6.17 -7.33 -14.94
N PHE A 290 -6.39 -8.21 -13.98
CA PHE A 290 -7.71 -8.61 -13.53
C PHE A 290 -7.77 -8.68 -12.00
N SER A 291 -8.97 -8.46 -11.45
CA SER A 291 -9.27 -8.67 -10.03
C SER A 291 -9.93 -10.04 -9.83
N PHE A 292 -9.75 -10.59 -8.64
CA PHE A 292 -10.32 -11.89 -8.24
C PHE A 292 -10.55 -11.91 -6.72
N GLY A 293 -11.42 -12.83 -6.26
CA GLY A 293 -11.75 -12.93 -4.85
C GLY A 293 -12.42 -11.67 -4.29
N ASN A 294 -13.14 -10.96 -5.15
CA ASN A 294 -13.77 -9.69 -4.86
C ASN A 294 -14.89 -9.87 -3.81
N SER A 295 -14.80 -9.16 -2.71
CA SER A 295 -15.75 -9.28 -1.62
C SER A 295 -15.95 -7.97 -0.89
N GLY A 296 -17.21 -7.58 -0.71
CA GLY A 296 -17.67 -6.54 0.21
C GLY A 296 -18.29 -7.16 1.46
N THR A 297 -18.02 -6.61 2.64
CA THR A 297 -18.59 -7.11 3.89
C THR A 297 -19.05 -5.94 4.77
N ILE A 298 -20.31 -5.97 5.19
CA ILE A 298 -20.85 -5.04 6.18
C ILE A 298 -20.73 -5.71 7.55
N LYS A 299 -20.16 -5.00 8.50
CA LYS A 299 -19.87 -5.48 9.85
C LYS A 299 -20.55 -4.62 10.91
N THR A 300 -20.58 -5.12 12.14
CA THR A 300 -20.93 -4.28 13.32
C THR A 300 -20.00 -3.07 13.42
N SER A 301 -20.39 -2.03 14.13
CA SER A 301 -19.62 -0.77 14.25
C SER A 301 -18.21 -0.96 14.83
N ASN A 302 -17.98 -1.99 15.61
CA ASN A 302 -16.66 -2.37 16.14
C ASN A 302 -15.91 -3.38 15.26
N GLY A 303 -16.50 -3.80 14.13
CA GLY A 303 -15.89 -4.72 13.17
C GLY A 303 -15.85 -6.18 13.61
N SER A 304 -16.42 -6.55 14.78
CA SER A 304 -16.27 -7.90 15.36
C SER A 304 -17.13 -8.97 14.71
N HIS A 305 -18.25 -8.60 14.07
CA HIS A 305 -19.17 -9.57 13.44
C HIS A 305 -19.55 -9.15 12.03
N ASP A 306 -19.50 -10.09 11.10
CA ASP A 306 -20.02 -9.93 9.75
C ASP A 306 -21.55 -9.97 9.80
N LEU A 307 -22.21 -8.96 9.22
CA LEU A 307 -23.66 -8.86 9.12
C LEU A 307 -24.12 -9.29 7.73
N GLU A 308 -23.46 -8.76 6.70
CA GLU A 308 -23.75 -9.04 5.31
C GLU A 308 -22.47 -9.26 4.53
N LYS A 309 -22.51 -10.15 3.54
CA LYS A 309 -21.37 -10.48 2.72
C LYS A 309 -21.74 -10.60 1.27
N TYR A 310 -21.02 -9.88 0.43
CA TYR A 310 -21.20 -9.81 -0.99
C TYR A 310 -19.98 -10.39 -1.70
N HIS A 311 -20.22 -11.21 -2.72
CA HIS A 311 -19.16 -11.82 -3.53
C HIS A 311 -19.38 -11.48 -4.99
N TYR A 312 -18.29 -11.12 -5.65
CA TYR A 312 -18.30 -10.73 -7.05
C TYR A 312 -17.34 -11.60 -7.86
N ASP A 313 -17.65 -11.75 -9.13
CA ASP A 313 -16.79 -12.44 -10.08
C ASP A 313 -15.54 -11.60 -10.43
N PRO A 314 -14.52 -12.22 -11.06
CA PRO A 314 -13.36 -11.47 -11.53
C PRO A 314 -13.75 -10.32 -12.45
N GLY A 315 -13.06 -9.19 -12.33
CA GLY A 315 -13.23 -8.02 -13.15
C GLY A 315 -11.90 -7.52 -13.74
N PHE A 316 -11.98 -6.51 -14.58
CA PHE A 316 -10.80 -5.82 -15.10
C PHE A 316 -10.12 -5.00 -14.00
N TYR A 317 -8.80 -4.88 -14.09
CA TYR A 317 -7.98 -4.03 -13.22
C TYR A 317 -7.10 -3.10 -14.06
N LEU A 318 -7.14 -1.82 -13.72
CA LEU A 318 -6.26 -0.80 -14.28
C LEU A 318 -5.79 0.14 -13.18
N ARG A 319 -4.51 0.46 -13.16
CA ARG A 319 -3.97 1.57 -12.37
C ARG A 319 -3.05 2.41 -13.23
N ALA A 320 -3.13 3.73 -13.10
CA ALA A 320 -2.22 4.65 -13.77
C ALA A 320 -1.93 5.84 -12.85
N GLY A 321 -0.68 6.29 -12.81
CA GLY A 321 -0.29 7.38 -11.94
C GLY A 321 1.08 7.96 -12.23
N LEU A 322 1.36 9.05 -11.52
CA LEU A 322 2.64 9.74 -11.53
C LEU A 322 3.32 9.58 -10.18
N LEU A 323 4.59 9.31 -10.26
CA LEU A 323 5.51 9.30 -9.13
C LEU A 323 6.54 10.40 -9.31
N PHE A 324 6.89 11.07 -8.24
CA PHE A 324 7.90 12.12 -8.23
C PHE A 324 9.02 11.73 -7.25
N GLU A 325 10.22 11.58 -7.77
CA GLU A 325 11.46 11.35 -7.00
C GLU A 325 12.22 12.69 -6.88
N PHE A 326 12.68 13.02 -5.64
CA PHE A 326 13.38 14.29 -5.33
C PHE A 326 14.80 14.06 -4.86
#